data_0c67944ef3d6f60db4290e5d90b0f1bb
#
_entry.id   0c67944ef3d6f60db4290e5d90b0f1bb
#
_cell.length_a   1.000
_cell.length_b   1.000
_cell.length_c   1.000
_cell.angle_alpha   90.00
_cell.angle_beta   90.00
_cell.angle_gamma   90.00
#
_symmetry.space_group_name_H-M   'P 1'
#
loop_
_entity.id
_entity.type
_entity.pdbx_description
1 polymer ?
#
loop_
_entity_poly.entity_id
_entity_poly.type
_entity_poly.pdbx_seq_one_letter_code
_entity_poly.pdbx_strand_id
1 'polypeptide(L)'
;MAKLRKGIRLALKILAVIIAILLLATLIVANSSTVQNKLVDMVTNALSKQLNTEVGIDHIGLNLLNMSASIEGIRLKDQQQRDLLKVKRIWGRLQPLALLSKEIRLSKCEVDSIDVQLIKPEDGPANYQFLLDSSKKDSRQPKDSTKRSGFKFDLKDAVVKGIHVGYNDANYELAQAYYSHWRGTHTVTIHNAKAEWQKQTKKALVSWHLDTGTITATLPEEGKKHVDIKGLELKSNCNLPRRNFGKPNHGDFDDRHFNLQADFGIDILHTGKDSVQLALTRGCVKDTIAGIDLTELKSDITICGKHVTLTNAVVQQVTTRLEIPEGHIFLPNKKDSTSLRYYADNIKGRVMLKDIAQPFAKVLHKFSIPLNLSVNLSGTDDGMLFKDIRVNTDDKKLTINAMGMLRNLKDARKLNLHFEVYEMKAKPGIKDKIINQFLVKKYMMYQVYALGLIRYAGSFDILWKKQQFRGLMNTEKGDVNFDFELDGVNKYLTGNVSTDSLQLGELFQLKQIGDIDCKASFKIDISKPRTALMRREKGGKLPIGHVEADIRKVGYRMIHMHNIVANIQSDGAIADGDVTLKGSLTNLVVQFSFTNTEEMHKMKIKPKLNFKHD
;
A
#
# COMPACT_ATOMS: atom_id res chain seq x y z
N MET A 1 3.45 1.49 -22.96
CA MET A 1 4.64 0.64 -22.81
C MET A 1 4.93 -0.26 -24.03
N ALA A 2 3.98 -1.00 -24.61
CA ALA A 2 4.26 -1.85 -25.79
C ALA A 2 4.73 -1.07 -27.05
N LYS A 3 4.25 0.15 -27.28
CA LYS A 3 4.67 1.01 -28.40
C LYS A 3 6.08 1.58 -28.19
N LEU A 4 6.46 1.91 -26.95
CA LEU A 4 7.80 2.37 -26.60
C LEU A 4 8.85 1.26 -26.80
N ARG A 5 8.54 0.01 -26.42
CA ARG A 5 9.39 -1.16 -26.68
C ARG A 5 9.62 -1.43 -28.17
N LYS A 6 8.64 -1.13 -29.04
CA LYS A 6 8.80 -1.24 -30.50
C LYS A 6 9.72 -0.14 -31.04
N GLY A 7 9.61 1.09 -30.54
CA GLY A 7 10.47 2.22 -30.93
C GLY A 7 11.94 1.98 -30.56
N ILE A 8 12.20 1.54 -29.34
CA ILE A 8 13.56 1.21 -28.87
C ILE A 8 14.14 0.03 -29.66
N ARG A 9 13.36 -1.01 -29.97
CA ARG A 9 13.83 -2.11 -30.84
C ARG A 9 14.12 -1.66 -32.27
N LEU A 10 13.41 -0.68 -32.77
CA LEU A 10 13.66 -0.12 -34.09
C LEU A 10 14.94 0.73 -34.10
N ALA A 11 15.13 1.59 -33.10
CA ALA A 11 16.37 2.35 -32.94
C ALA A 11 17.59 1.43 -32.81
N LEU A 12 17.48 0.35 -32.04
CA LEU A 12 18.53 -0.69 -31.94
C LEU A 12 18.75 -1.44 -33.26
N LYS A 13 17.71 -1.70 -34.07
CA LYS A 13 17.84 -2.32 -35.38
C LYS A 13 18.49 -1.38 -36.39
N ILE A 14 18.14 -0.09 -36.38
CA ILE A 14 18.78 0.93 -37.24
C ILE A 14 20.26 1.06 -36.86
N LEU A 15 20.57 1.11 -35.58
CA LEU A 15 21.94 1.12 -35.07
C LEU A 15 22.72 -0.13 -35.49
N ALA A 16 22.11 -1.32 -35.42
CA ALA A 16 22.72 -2.58 -35.87
C ALA A 16 22.95 -2.60 -37.39
N VAL A 17 22.05 -2.04 -38.17
CA VAL A 17 22.20 -1.92 -39.64
C VAL A 17 23.30 -0.92 -40.01
N ILE A 18 23.40 0.21 -39.30
CA ILE A 18 24.50 1.17 -39.45
C ILE A 18 25.84 0.50 -39.16
N ILE A 19 25.94 -0.23 -38.07
CA ILE A 19 27.13 -1.00 -37.71
C ILE A 19 27.47 -2.05 -38.79
N ALA A 20 26.48 -2.78 -39.29
CA ALA A 20 26.69 -3.82 -40.33
C ALA A 20 27.16 -3.27 -41.66
N ILE A 21 26.62 -2.15 -42.11
CA ILE A 21 27.05 -1.47 -43.39
C ILE A 21 28.48 -0.96 -43.27
N LEU A 22 28.87 -0.42 -42.12
CA LEU A 22 30.22 0.05 -41.85
C LEU A 22 31.25 -1.07 -41.83
N LEU A 23 30.88 -2.22 -41.32
CA LEU A 23 31.74 -3.40 -41.25
C LEU A 23 32.01 -4.00 -42.63
N LEU A 24 31.05 -3.91 -43.56
CA LEU A 24 31.23 -4.32 -44.96
C LEU A 24 32.15 -3.33 -45.72
N ALA A 25 32.03 -2.05 -45.46
CA ALA A 25 32.88 -1.02 -46.05
C ALA A 25 34.35 -1.09 -45.60
N THR A 26 34.62 -1.58 -44.36
CA THR A 26 35.95 -1.76 -43.77
C THR A 26 36.80 -2.79 -44.54
N LEU A 27 36.16 -3.81 -45.13
CA LEU A 27 36.85 -4.85 -45.88
C LEU A 27 37.35 -4.39 -47.26
N ILE A 28 36.85 -3.28 -47.78
CA ILE A 28 37.09 -2.89 -49.18
C ILE A 28 38.09 -1.75 -49.30
N VAL A 29 38.29 -0.89 -48.28
CA VAL A 29 39.09 0.33 -48.46
C VAL A 29 39.86 0.74 -47.21
N ALA A 30 41.16 0.62 -47.28
CA ALA A 30 42.09 0.96 -46.21
C ALA A 30 42.60 2.42 -46.27
N ASN A 31 42.69 3.03 -45.11
CA ASN A 31 43.72 3.99 -44.66
C ASN A 31 43.86 5.37 -45.38
N SER A 32 42.85 5.88 -46.07
CA SER A 32 42.93 7.24 -46.63
C SER A 32 41.81 8.13 -46.06
N SER A 33 42.16 9.32 -45.54
CA SER A 33 41.20 10.34 -45.09
C SER A 33 40.17 10.73 -46.16
N THR A 34 40.55 10.71 -47.40
CA THR A 34 39.67 10.99 -48.54
C THR A 34 38.57 9.93 -48.69
N VAL A 35 38.87 8.69 -48.36
CA VAL A 35 37.92 7.58 -48.42
C VAL A 35 37.00 7.57 -47.21
N GLN A 36 37.50 7.91 -46.06
CA GLN A 36 36.69 8.07 -44.85
C GLN A 36 35.64 9.17 -45.05
N ASN A 37 35.97 10.31 -45.61
CA ASN A 37 35.02 11.39 -45.90
C ASN A 37 33.98 10.98 -46.96
N LYS A 38 34.38 10.26 -48.04
CA LYS A 38 33.42 9.72 -49.00
C LYS A 38 32.47 8.68 -48.39
N LEU A 39 32.93 7.89 -47.43
CA LEU A 39 32.08 6.96 -46.68
C LEU A 39 31.07 7.71 -45.78
N VAL A 40 31.49 8.77 -45.11
CA VAL A 40 30.59 9.65 -44.36
C VAL A 40 29.48 10.16 -45.27
N ASP A 41 29.82 10.76 -46.42
CA ASP A 41 28.83 11.30 -47.35
C ASP A 41 27.88 10.23 -47.90
N MET A 42 28.41 9.05 -48.26
CA MET A 42 27.62 7.93 -48.78
C MET A 42 26.61 7.41 -47.75
N VAL A 43 27.07 7.18 -46.53
CA VAL A 43 26.24 6.66 -45.41
C VAL A 43 25.22 7.69 -44.98
N THR A 44 25.62 8.94 -44.83
CA THR A 44 24.74 10.06 -44.47
C THR A 44 23.64 10.27 -45.50
N ASN A 45 23.98 10.28 -46.78
CA ASN A 45 23.01 10.42 -47.85
C ASN A 45 22.06 9.22 -47.97
N ALA A 46 22.56 7.99 -47.81
CA ALA A 46 21.73 6.79 -47.83
C ALA A 46 20.72 6.77 -46.66
N LEU A 47 21.18 7.08 -45.45
CA LEU A 47 20.34 7.15 -44.28
C LEU A 47 19.32 8.30 -44.34
N SER A 48 19.74 9.48 -44.81
CA SER A 48 18.85 10.63 -44.98
C SER A 48 17.72 10.34 -45.95
N LYS A 49 18.03 9.65 -47.07
CA LYS A 49 17.01 9.19 -48.03
C LYS A 49 16.08 8.14 -47.46
N GLN A 50 16.62 7.14 -46.77
CA GLN A 50 15.81 6.05 -46.19
C GLN A 50 14.91 6.53 -45.07
N LEU A 51 15.39 7.44 -44.22
CA LEU A 51 14.66 7.96 -43.06
C LEU A 51 13.83 9.20 -43.39
N ASN A 52 14.01 9.76 -44.63
CA ASN A 52 13.35 10.99 -45.08
C ASN A 52 13.55 12.16 -44.10
N THR A 53 14.78 12.28 -43.58
CA THR A 53 15.17 13.37 -42.68
C THR A 53 16.68 13.58 -42.73
N GLU A 54 17.14 14.72 -42.19
CA GLU A 54 18.56 15.05 -42.13
C GLU A 54 19.29 14.15 -41.09
N VAL A 55 20.29 13.44 -41.57
CA VAL A 55 21.24 12.67 -40.79
C VAL A 55 22.61 13.29 -40.93
N GLY A 56 23.32 13.53 -39.84
CA GLY A 56 24.71 13.99 -39.83
C GLY A 56 25.62 12.96 -39.18
N ILE A 57 26.83 12.79 -39.69
CA ILE A 57 27.91 12.01 -39.10
C ILE A 57 29.18 12.85 -39.24
N ASP A 58 29.87 13.11 -38.11
CA ASP A 58 31.05 13.97 -38.14
C ASP A 58 32.29 13.20 -38.60
N HIS A 59 32.48 11.96 -38.14
CA HIS A 59 33.68 11.20 -38.48
C HIS A 59 33.42 9.68 -38.44
N ILE A 60 34.07 8.96 -39.39
CA ILE A 60 34.15 7.51 -39.37
C ILE A 60 35.62 7.13 -39.30
N GLY A 61 36.03 6.51 -38.21
CA GLY A 61 37.40 6.03 -37.99
C GLY A 61 37.50 4.54 -38.18
N LEU A 62 38.52 4.11 -38.91
CA LEU A 62 38.83 2.70 -39.13
C LEU A 62 40.26 2.41 -38.71
N ASN A 63 40.47 1.37 -37.88
CA ASN A 63 41.79 0.94 -37.46
C ASN A 63 41.97 -0.54 -37.77
N LEU A 64 42.76 -0.82 -38.81
CA LEU A 64 43.00 -2.16 -39.30
C LEU A 64 43.94 -2.97 -38.42
N LEU A 65 44.84 -2.32 -37.67
CA LEU A 65 45.79 -2.99 -36.79
C LEU A 65 45.10 -3.71 -35.63
N ASN A 66 44.09 -3.10 -35.04
CA ASN A 66 43.31 -3.67 -33.96
C ASN A 66 41.88 -4.07 -34.38
N MET A 67 41.60 -4.06 -35.68
CA MET A 67 40.32 -4.43 -36.31
C MET A 67 39.13 -3.72 -35.65
N SER A 68 39.21 -2.41 -35.46
CA SER A 68 38.14 -1.60 -34.86
C SER A 68 37.63 -0.53 -35.80
N ALA A 69 36.37 -0.16 -35.58
CA ALA A 69 35.70 0.95 -36.24
C ALA A 69 35.08 1.88 -35.24
N SER A 70 35.08 3.18 -35.51
CA SER A 70 34.35 4.19 -34.73
C SER A 70 33.51 5.07 -35.64
N ILE A 71 32.38 5.54 -35.09
CA ILE A 71 31.54 6.57 -35.69
C ILE A 71 31.35 7.64 -34.63
N GLU A 72 31.59 8.87 -35.00
CA GLU A 72 31.52 10.00 -34.10
C GLU A 72 30.56 11.08 -34.60
N GLY A 73 29.83 11.71 -33.67
CA GLY A 73 28.97 12.84 -33.95
C GLY A 73 27.72 12.50 -34.76
N ILE A 74 27.08 11.36 -34.47
CA ILE A 74 25.82 11.02 -35.16
C ILE A 74 24.73 11.96 -34.67
N ARG A 75 24.03 12.58 -35.62
CA ARG A 75 22.89 13.47 -35.39
C ARG A 75 21.75 13.08 -36.33
N LEU A 76 20.54 12.99 -35.75
CA LEU A 76 19.29 12.78 -36.47
C LEU A 76 18.32 13.89 -36.10
N LYS A 77 17.79 14.58 -37.08
CA LYS A 77 16.78 15.61 -36.88
C LYS A 77 15.37 15.07 -37.10
N ASP A 78 14.39 15.71 -36.46
CA ASP A 78 12.97 15.43 -36.73
C ASP A 78 12.50 16.17 -38.01
N GLN A 79 11.22 15.95 -38.37
CA GLN A 79 10.62 16.61 -39.55
C GLN A 79 10.50 18.15 -39.41
N GLN A 80 10.76 18.69 -38.22
CA GLN A 80 10.77 20.13 -37.92
C GLN A 80 12.18 20.68 -37.70
N GLN A 81 13.20 19.92 -38.16
CA GLN A 81 14.62 20.29 -38.08
C GLN A 81 15.17 20.40 -36.64
N ARG A 82 14.50 19.84 -35.63
CA ARG A 82 14.99 19.77 -34.26
C ARG A 82 15.80 18.50 -34.07
N ASP A 83 16.76 18.53 -33.18
CA ASP A 83 17.57 17.37 -32.83
C ASP A 83 16.70 16.31 -32.16
N LEU A 84 16.55 15.14 -32.79
CA LEU A 84 15.81 13.99 -32.27
C LEU A 84 16.73 12.99 -31.58
N LEU A 85 17.92 12.75 -32.15
CA LEU A 85 18.91 11.82 -31.62
C LEU A 85 20.31 12.41 -31.83
N LYS A 86 21.14 12.37 -30.80
CA LYS A 86 22.58 12.61 -30.86
C LYS A 86 23.32 11.43 -30.24
N VAL A 87 24.37 10.96 -30.90
CA VAL A 87 25.27 9.95 -30.32
C VAL A 87 26.69 10.47 -30.48
N LYS A 88 27.41 10.59 -29.39
CA LYS A 88 28.78 11.13 -29.38
C LYS A 88 29.74 10.20 -30.11
N ARG A 89 29.73 8.91 -29.73
CA ARG A 89 30.62 7.91 -30.33
C ARG A 89 30.04 6.52 -30.20
N ILE A 90 30.18 5.73 -31.26
CA ILE A 90 30.01 4.29 -31.28
C ILE A 90 31.37 3.70 -31.70
N TRP A 91 31.89 2.77 -30.91
CA TRP A 91 33.15 2.08 -31.23
C TRP A 91 32.95 0.57 -31.10
N GLY A 92 33.53 -0.18 -32.03
CA GLY A 92 33.44 -1.64 -32.00
C GLY A 92 34.71 -2.33 -32.51
N ARG A 93 35.02 -3.48 -31.91
CA ARG A 93 36.13 -4.37 -32.31
C ARG A 93 35.57 -5.62 -32.95
N LEU A 94 35.97 -5.89 -34.19
CA LEU A 94 35.59 -7.04 -34.99
C LEU A 94 36.54 -8.22 -34.81
N GLN A 95 35.99 -9.41 -35.02
CA GLN A 95 36.78 -10.64 -35.22
C GLN A 95 36.77 -10.96 -36.72
N PRO A 96 37.84 -10.65 -37.49
CA PRO A 96 37.81 -10.75 -38.94
C PRO A 96 37.66 -12.20 -39.45
N LEU A 97 38.15 -13.18 -38.74
CA LEU A 97 38.03 -14.60 -39.14
C LEU A 97 36.56 -15.08 -39.14
N ALA A 98 35.69 -14.48 -38.33
CA ALA A 98 34.25 -14.81 -38.29
C ALA A 98 33.53 -14.40 -39.59
N LEU A 99 34.03 -13.44 -40.29
CA LEU A 99 33.47 -13.01 -41.59
C LEU A 99 33.58 -14.08 -42.66
N LEU A 100 34.61 -14.96 -42.58
CA LEU A 100 34.74 -16.09 -43.50
C LEU A 100 33.59 -17.09 -43.35
N SER A 101 32.96 -17.12 -42.14
CA SER A 101 31.80 -17.95 -41.80
C SER A 101 30.48 -17.21 -42.00
N LYS A 102 30.49 -16.05 -42.64
CA LYS A 102 29.31 -15.13 -42.75
C LYS A 102 28.76 -14.72 -41.40
N GLU A 103 29.60 -14.56 -40.40
CA GLU A 103 29.26 -14.09 -39.05
C GLU A 103 29.94 -12.74 -38.84
N ILE A 104 29.16 -11.75 -38.35
CA ILE A 104 29.68 -10.49 -37.83
C ILE A 104 29.81 -10.64 -36.33
N ARG A 105 31.03 -10.89 -35.87
CA ARG A 105 31.31 -11.06 -34.46
C ARG A 105 32.03 -9.86 -33.91
N LEU A 106 31.35 -9.14 -32.98
CA LEU A 106 31.93 -8.04 -32.22
C LEU A 106 32.46 -8.56 -30.90
N SER A 107 33.78 -8.46 -30.70
CA SER A 107 34.38 -8.84 -29.41
C SER A 107 34.12 -7.77 -28.34
N LYS A 108 33.99 -6.52 -28.72
CA LYS A 108 33.65 -5.41 -27.83
C LYS A 108 32.91 -4.32 -28.58
N CYS A 109 31.89 -3.72 -27.96
CA CYS A 109 31.18 -2.56 -28.46
C CYS A 109 31.08 -1.50 -27.35
N GLU A 110 31.38 -0.27 -27.62
CA GLU A 110 31.22 0.87 -26.71
C GLU A 110 30.35 1.93 -27.37
N VAL A 111 29.37 2.43 -26.65
CA VAL A 111 28.51 3.55 -27.06
C VAL A 111 28.58 4.62 -26.00
N ASP A 112 29.04 5.80 -26.41
CA ASP A 112 29.19 6.95 -25.51
C ASP A 112 28.14 8.01 -25.85
N SER A 113 27.45 8.49 -24.82
CA SER A 113 26.54 9.65 -24.83
C SER A 113 25.47 9.60 -25.92
N ILE A 114 24.36 8.99 -25.58
CA ILE A 114 23.15 9.00 -26.39
C ILE A 114 22.20 10.04 -25.80
N ASP A 115 21.80 11.03 -26.59
CA ASP A 115 20.76 12.01 -26.24
C ASP A 115 19.59 11.88 -27.21
N VAL A 116 18.39 11.65 -26.68
CA VAL A 116 17.16 11.47 -27.49
C VAL A 116 16.10 12.42 -26.96
N GLN A 117 15.51 13.22 -27.84
CA GLN A 117 14.44 14.15 -27.49
C GLN A 117 13.13 13.75 -28.18
N LEU A 118 12.24 13.15 -27.44
CA LEU A 118 10.94 12.66 -27.91
C LEU A 118 9.83 13.62 -27.46
N ILE A 119 9.12 14.17 -28.44
CA ILE A 119 8.01 15.09 -28.20
C ILE A 119 6.74 14.51 -28.79
N LYS A 120 5.72 14.36 -27.97
CA LYS A 120 4.38 13.98 -28.39
C LYS A 120 3.40 15.06 -27.93
N PRO A 121 3.00 16.00 -28.83
CA PRO A 121 2.00 17.00 -28.48
C PRO A 121 0.64 16.34 -28.20
N GLU A 122 -0.24 17.04 -27.49
CA GLU A 122 -1.61 16.57 -27.24
C GLU A 122 -2.38 16.42 -28.56
N ASP A 123 -2.25 17.41 -29.44
CA ASP A 123 -2.86 17.42 -30.76
C ASP A 123 -1.76 17.36 -31.83
N GLY A 124 -1.61 16.19 -32.49
CA GLY A 124 -0.67 16.03 -33.60
C GLY A 124 0.21 14.77 -33.53
N PRO A 125 0.98 14.51 -34.58
CA PRO A 125 1.91 13.39 -34.63
C PRO A 125 3.12 13.64 -33.71
N ALA A 126 3.66 12.56 -33.14
CA ALA A 126 4.91 12.63 -32.39
C ALA A 126 6.08 12.96 -33.35
N ASN A 127 7.11 13.68 -32.84
CA ASN A 127 8.29 14.05 -33.61
C ASN A 127 9.08 12.84 -34.14
N TYR A 128 8.85 11.66 -33.64
CA TYR A 128 9.43 10.38 -34.06
C TYR A 128 8.46 9.47 -34.86
N GLN A 129 7.25 9.96 -35.19
CA GLN A 129 6.22 9.17 -35.88
C GLN A 129 6.70 8.67 -37.24
N PHE A 130 7.46 9.48 -37.98
CA PHE A 130 8.00 9.13 -39.29
C PHE A 130 8.92 7.90 -39.26
N LEU A 131 9.67 7.67 -38.16
CA LEU A 131 10.48 6.47 -37.96
C LEU A 131 9.62 5.22 -37.79
N LEU A 132 8.45 5.35 -37.16
CA LEU A 132 7.50 4.25 -37.00
C LEU A 132 6.78 3.91 -38.29
N ASP A 133 6.52 4.91 -39.15
CA ASP A 133 5.79 4.73 -40.39
C ASP A 133 6.69 4.19 -41.51
N SER A 134 7.97 4.58 -41.54
CA SER A 134 8.96 3.97 -42.43
C SER A 134 9.14 2.48 -42.17
N SER A 135 9.14 2.06 -40.88
CA SER A 135 9.23 0.64 -40.53
C SER A 135 8.00 -0.20 -40.91
N LYS A 136 6.83 0.43 -41.10
CA LYS A 136 5.62 -0.27 -41.54
C LYS A 136 5.61 -0.51 -43.05
N LYS A 137 6.29 0.34 -43.84
CA LYS A 137 6.43 0.15 -45.30
C LYS A 137 7.29 -1.07 -45.62
N ASP A 138 8.38 -1.28 -44.87
CA ASP A 138 9.24 -2.45 -45.04
C ASP A 138 8.57 -3.79 -44.65
N SER A 139 7.58 -3.76 -43.76
CA SER A 139 6.87 -4.97 -43.32
C SER A 139 5.77 -5.42 -44.30
N ARG A 140 5.42 -4.64 -45.33
CA ARG A 140 4.39 -4.95 -46.33
C ARG A 140 4.92 -5.58 -47.63
N GLN A 141 6.23 -5.68 -47.79
CA GLN A 141 6.79 -6.50 -48.86
C GLN A 141 6.64 -7.98 -48.51
N PRO A 142 6.15 -8.82 -49.44
CA PRO A 142 6.07 -10.26 -49.19
C PRO A 142 7.47 -10.79 -48.89
N LYS A 143 7.66 -11.44 -47.75
CA LYS A 143 8.88 -12.14 -47.40
C LYS A 143 9.03 -13.32 -48.37
N ASP A 144 9.76 -13.11 -49.46
CA ASP A 144 10.26 -14.21 -50.27
C ASP A 144 11.18 -15.07 -49.41
N SER A 145 10.66 -16.27 -49.05
CA SER A 145 11.26 -17.17 -48.05
C SER A 145 12.52 -17.89 -48.53
N THR A 146 13.05 -17.52 -49.69
CA THR A 146 14.16 -18.25 -50.38
C THR A 146 15.53 -17.58 -50.31
N LYS A 147 15.70 -16.41 -49.67
CA LYS A 147 17.02 -15.79 -49.49
C LYS A 147 17.32 -15.44 -48.04
N ARG A 148 17.51 -16.43 -47.17
CA ARG A 148 18.23 -16.25 -45.90
C ARG A 148 19.75 -16.41 -46.12
N SER A 149 20.36 -15.49 -46.85
CA SER A 149 21.81 -15.28 -46.78
C SER A 149 22.13 -14.10 -45.87
N GLY A 150 21.62 -14.14 -44.64
CA GLY A 150 21.91 -13.14 -43.62
C GLY A 150 23.19 -13.49 -42.86
N PHE A 151 24.06 -12.52 -42.66
CA PHE A 151 25.13 -12.63 -41.68
C PHE A 151 24.52 -12.86 -40.29
N LYS A 152 25.07 -13.83 -39.56
CA LYS A 152 24.76 -13.96 -38.13
C LYS A 152 25.51 -12.88 -37.37
N PHE A 153 24.85 -12.24 -36.42
CA PHE A 153 25.43 -11.22 -35.55
C PHE A 153 25.66 -11.79 -34.15
N ASP A 154 26.91 -11.73 -33.68
CA ASP A 154 27.31 -12.15 -32.36
C ASP A 154 28.04 -11.02 -31.65
N LEU A 155 27.58 -10.67 -30.43
CA LEU A 155 28.15 -9.61 -29.59
C LEU A 155 28.61 -10.22 -28.27
N LYS A 156 29.91 -10.13 -27.99
CA LYS A 156 30.49 -10.72 -26.79
C LYS A 156 30.37 -9.76 -25.59
N ASP A 157 30.86 -8.53 -25.74
CA ASP A 157 30.84 -7.53 -24.69
C ASP A 157 30.35 -6.18 -25.23
N ALA A 158 29.48 -5.49 -24.47
CA ALA A 158 29.09 -4.12 -24.77
C ALA A 158 29.05 -3.25 -23.53
N VAL A 159 29.42 -1.99 -23.72
CA VAL A 159 29.32 -0.95 -22.71
C VAL A 159 28.58 0.25 -23.30
N VAL A 160 27.54 0.69 -22.64
CA VAL A 160 26.81 1.91 -23.00
C VAL A 160 26.96 2.89 -21.85
N LYS A 161 27.38 4.11 -22.15
CA LYS A 161 27.60 5.17 -21.16
C LYS A 161 26.80 6.41 -21.53
N GLY A 162 26.13 6.99 -20.53
CA GLY A 162 25.46 8.27 -20.68
C GLY A 162 24.31 8.25 -21.70
N ILE A 163 23.20 7.58 -21.39
CA ILE A 163 21.96 7.73 -22.16
C ILE A 163 21.08 8.76 -21.46
N HIS A 164 20.64 9.76 -22.21
CA HIS A 164 19.64 10.73 -21.79
C HIS A 164 18.46 10.69 -22.77
N VAL A 165 17.24 10.57 -22.25
CA VAL A 165 16.01 10.55 -23.06
C VAL A 165 15.01 11.53 -22.45
N GLY A 166 14.78 12.64 -23.11
CA GLY A 166 13.66 13.53 -22.84
C GLY A 166 12.38 13.01 -23.50
N TYR A 167 11.28 12.93 -22.77
CA TYR A 167 9.97 12.61 -23.30
C TYR A 167 8.93 13.58 -22.74
N ASN A 168 8.55 14.57 -23.51
CA ASN A 168 7.78 15.74 -23.05
C ASN A 168 8.42 16.34 -21.79
N ASP A 169 7.71 16.26 -20.63
CA ASP A 169 8.17 16.79 -19.34
C ASP A 169 8.91 15.74 -18.48
N ALA A 170 9.16 14.55 -19.01
CA ALA A 170 9.86 13.49 -18.32
C ALA A 170 11.29 13.32 -18.84
N ASN A 171 12.23 13.13 -17.92
CA ASN A 171 13.63 12.86 -18.22
C ASN A 171 13.99 11.46 -17.75
N TYR A 172 14.72 10.73 -18.58
CA TYR A 172 15.25 9.40 -18.29
C TYR A 172 16.75 9.42 -18.52
N GLU A 173 17.48 8.98 -17.54
CA GLU A 173 18.95 8.91 -17.60
C GLU A 173 19.41 7.49 -17.29
N LEU A 174 20.43 7.05 -18.01
CA LEU A 174 21.16 5.83 -17.72
C LEU A 174 22.64 6.15 -17.69
N ALA A 175 23.26 6.06 -16.52
CA ALA A 175 24.68 6.38 -16.37
C ALA A 175 25.53 5.35 -17.10
N GLN A 176 25.26 4.06 -16.90
CA GLN A 176 26.04 2.99 -17.52
C GLN A 176 25.28 1.68 -17.59
N ALA A 177 25.45 0.96 -18.71
CA ALA A 177 25.02 -0.42 -18.86
C ALA A 177 26.15 -1.28 -19.43
N TYR A 178 26.27 -2.46 -18.90
CA TYR A 178 27.20 -3.49 -19.36
C TYR A 178 26.43 -4.70 -19.86
N TYR A 179 26.87 -5.25 -20.96
CA TYR A 179 26.42 -6.53 -21.47
C TYR A 179 27.62 -7.42 -21.70
N SER A 180 27.51 -8.67 -21.31
CA SER A 180 28.48 -9.70 -21.66
C SER A 180 27.77 -11.01 -22.03
N HIS A 181 28.36 -11.72 -23.00
CA HIS A 181 27.96 -13.07 -23.39
C HIS A 181 29.13 -14.00 -23.25
N TRP A 182 29.04 -14.93 -22.30
CA TRP A 182 30.07 -15.91 -22.02
C TRP A 182 29.48 -17.28 -21.78
N ARG A 183 29.93 -18.29 -22.53
CA ARG A 183 29.53 -19.70 -22.40
C ARG A 183 28.02 -19.90 -22.36
N GLY A 184 27.28 -19.29 -23.27
CA GLY A 184 25.83 -19.40 -23.34
C GLY A 184 25.08 -18.64 -22.22
N THR A 185 25.77 -17.74 -21.50
CA THR A 185 25.12 -16.89 -20.50
C THR A 185 25.23 -15.43 -20.90
N HIS A 186 24.08 -14.76 -20.99
CA HIS A 186 24.00 -13.31 -21.17
C HIS A 186 23.88 -12.64 -19.80
N THR A 187 24.78 -11.70 -19.54
CA THR A 187 24.71 -10.86 -18.33
C THR A 187 24.51 -9.42 -18.72
N VAL A 188 23.52 -8.77 -18.12
CA VAL A 188 23.25 -7.33 -18.28
C VAL A 188 23.33 -6.68 -16.89
N THR A 189 24.20 -5.67 -16.76
CA THR A 189 24.27 -4.88 -15.54
C THR A 189 23.97 -3.42 -15.89
N ILE A 190 23.00 -2.82 -15.20
CA ILE A 190 22.58 -1.44 -15.34
C ILE A 190 22.91 -0.72 -14.04
N HIS A 191 23.62 0.40 -14.14
CA HIS A 191 23.93 1.26 -13.00
C HIS A 191 23.24 2.61 -13.13
N ASN A 192 22.55 3.01 -12.07
CA ASN A 192 21.96 4.34 -11.92
C ASN A 192 21.09 4.76 -13.11
N ALA A 193 20.10 3.92 -13.45
CA ALA A 193 19.04 4.36 -14.34
C ALA A 193 18.05 5.21 -13.54
N LYS A 194 17.87 6.47 -13.97
CA LYS A 194 17.03 7.45 -13.29
C LYS A 194 15.87 7.85 -14.19
N ALA A 195 14.76 8.19 -13.57
CA ALA A 195 13.62 8.78 -14.25
C ALA A 195 13.03 9.90 -13.40
N GLU A 196 12.80 11.05 -14.04
CA GLU A 196 12.15 12.20 -13.41
C GLU A 196 10.94 12.58 -14.23
N TRP A 197 9.82 12.78 -13.58
CA TRP A 197 8.59 13.25 -14.21
C TRP A 197 7.75 14.07 -13.24
N GLN A 198 6.83 14.84 -13.79
CA GLN A 198 5.90 15.64 -13.02
C GLN A 198 4.46 15.17 -13.27
N LYS A 199 3.62 15.28 -12.25
CA LYS A 199 2.21 14.95 -12.32
C LYS A 199 1.39 16.06 -11.69
N GLN A 200 0.55 16.72 -12.49
CA GLN A 200 -0.41 17.66 -11.99
C GLN A 200 -1.54 16.92 -11.27
N THR A 201 -1.76 17.25 -10.01
CA THR A 201 -2.91 16.81 -9.22
C THR A 201 -3.89 17.97 -9.07
N LYS A 202 -5.10 17.72 -8.56
CA LYS A 202 -6.10 18.79 -8.31
C LYS A 202 -5.60 19.90 -7.39
N LYS A 203 -4.56 19.67 -6.58
CA LYS A 203 -4.10 20.59 -5.52
C LYS A 203 -2.64 21.00 -5.64
N ALA A 204 -1.81 20.23 -6.33
CA ALA A 204 -0.38 20.46 -6.38
C ALA A 204 0.27 19.84 -7.62
N LEU A 205 1.38 20.41 -8.05
CA LEU A 205 2.31 19.75 -8.95
C LEU A 205 3.23 18.86 -8.11
N VAL A 206 3.26 17.57 -8.41
CA VAL A 206 4.07 16.57 -7.71
C VAL A 206 5.18 16.10 -8.64
N SER A 207 6.42 16.28 -8.21
CA SER A 207 7.61 15.79 -8.90
C SER A 207 7.97 14.40 -8.38
N TRP A 208 8.25 13.49 -9.28
CA TRP A 208 8.67 12.12 -8.98
C TRP A 208 10.09 11.88 -9.46
N HIS A 209 10.84 11.15 -8.67
CA HIS A 209 12.21 10.73 -8.97
C HIS A 209 12.33 9.23 -8.68
N LEU A 210 12.75 8.48 -9.68
CA LEU A 210 13.08 7.06 -9.59
C LEU A 210 14.58 6.89 -9.84
N ASP A 211 15.27 6.19 -8.95
CA ASP A 211 16.62 5.67 -9.18
C ASP A 211 16.56 4.15 -9.03
N THR A 212 17.03 3.43 -10.05
CA THR A 212 16.99 1.96 -10.03
C THR A 212 18.18 1.35 -9.29
N GLY A 213 19.15 2.18 -8.85
CA GLY A 213 20.39 1.69 -8.27
C GLY A 213 21.14 0.78 -9.23
N THR A 214 21.32 -0.48 -8.85
CA THR A 214 21.96 -1.49 -9.71
C THR A 214 20.98 -2.60 -10.05
N ILE A 215 20.80 -2.87 -11.35
CA ILE A 215 20.05 -4.02 -11.86
C ILE A 215 21.04 -4.97 -12.52
N THR A 216 21.09 -6.21 -12.09
CA THR A 216 21.89 -7.27 -12.72
C THR A 216 20.99 -8.39 -13.18
N ALA A 217 20.96 -8.67 -14.49
CA ALA A 217 20.22 -9.77 -15.07
C ALA A 217 21.21 -10.82 -15.62
N THR A 218 21.13 -12.03 -15.09
CA THR A 218 21.88 -13.20 -15.56
C THR A 218 20.92 -14.12 -16.27
N LEU A 219 21.11 -14.27 -17.58
CA LEU A 219 20.19 -14.91 -18.50
C LEU A 219 20.90 -16.03 -19.27
N PRO A 220 21.07 -17.22 -18.68
CA PRO A 220 21.63 -18.35 -19.39
C PRO A 220 20.66 -18.81 -20.50
N GLU A 221 21.21 -19.36 -21.58
CA GLU A 221 20.42 -19.97 -22.66
C GLU A 221 19.63 -21.17 -22.15
N GLU A 222 20.27 -21.96 -21.26
CA GLU A 222 19.64 -23.07 -20.55
C GLU A 222 19.73 -22.85 -19.04
N GLY A 223 18.62 -23.09 -18.30
CA GLY A 223 18.57 -22.97 -16.86
C GLY A 223 17.83 -21.74 -16.35
N LYS A 224 18.03 -21.43 -15.07
CA LYS A 224 17.31 -20.36 -14.38
C LYS A 224 17.87 -18.99 -14.75
N LYS A 225 16.98 -18.10 -15.18
CA LYS A 225 17.28 -16.69 -15.39
C LYS A 225 17.07 -15.95 -14.08
N HIS A 226 18.02 -15.10 -13.71
CA HIS A 226 18.01 -14.38 -12.45
C HIS A 226 18.13 -12.86 -12.67
N VAL A 227 17.37 -12.07 -11.91
CA VAL A 227 17.43 -10.60 -11.90
C VAL A 227 17.55 -10.11 -10.47
N ASP A 228 18.64 -9.43 -10.18
CA ASP A 228 18.86 -8.69 -8.93
C ASP A 228 18.63 -7.21 -9.15
N ILE A 229 17.87 -6.57 -8.26
CA ILE A 229 17.68 -5.11 -8.18
C ILE A 229 18.11 -4.68 -6.80
N LYS A 230 19.09 -3.78 -6.69
CA LYS A 230 19.65 -3.29 -5.42
C LYS A 230 19.67 -1.77 -5.39
N GLY A 231 19.17 -1.21 -4.31
CA GLY A 231 19.17 0.23 -4.10
C GLY A 231 18.15 0.98 -4.97
N LEU A 232 17.01 0.35 -5.29
CA LEU A 232 15.91 1.05 -5.95
C LEU A 232 15.33 2.10 -5.00
N GLU A 233 15.24 3.34 -5.47
CA GLU A 233 14.62 4.44 -4.75
C GLU A 233 13.50 5.08 -5.57
N LEU A 234 12.35 5.33 -4.95
CA LEU A 234 11.25 6.09 -5.53
C LEU A 234 10.83 7.19 -4.56
N LYS A 235 10.98 8.43 -4.99
CA LYS A 235 10.69 9.63 -4.18
C LYS A 235 9.69 10.52 -4.87
N SER A 236 8.84 11.19 -4.09
CA SER A 236 8.03 12.29 -4.60
C SER A 236 8.13 13.52 -3.69
N ASN A 237 7.90 14.69 -4.27
CA ASN A 237 7.85 15.95 -3.56
C ASN A 237 6.85 16.89 -4.23
N CYS A 238 6.24 17.80 -3.49
CA CYS A 238 5.27 18.74 -4.03
C CYS A 238 5.73 20.20 -3.93
N ASN A 239 5.23 21.04 -4.83
CA ASN A 239 5.56 22.45 -4.93
C ASN A 239 4.84 23.36 -3.92
N LEU A 240 3.97 22.79 -3.06
CA LEU A 240 3.23 23.57 -2.06
C LEU A 240 4.16 24.05 -0.92
N PRO A 241 3.91 25.25 -0.35
CA PRO A 241 4.60 25.70 0.85
C PRO A 241 4.40 24.71 2.01
N ARG A 242 5.41 24.53 2.86
CA ARG A 242 5.35 23.59 4.01
C ARG A 242 4.13 23.75 4.90
N ARG A 243 3.65 24.96 5.09
CA ARG A 243 2.42 25.29 5.85
C ARG A 243 1.12 24.79 5.18
N ASN A 244 1.14 24.57 3.86
CA ASN A 244 -0.01 24.18 3.04
C ASN A 244 0.19 22.76 2.45
N PHE A 245 0.44 21.78 3.32
CA PHE A 245 0.70 20.38 2.92
C PHE A 245 1.99 20.13 2.13
N GLY A 246 2.94 21.09 2.11
CA GLY A 246 4.26 20.92 1.52
C GLY A 246 5.28 20.25 2.45
N LYS A 247 4.84 19.59 3.54
CA LYS A 247 5.63 18.75 4.44
C LYS A 247 5.12 17.32 4.44
N PRO A 248 6.01 16.32 4.64
CA PRO A 248 5.62 14.93 4.75
C PRO A 248 4.61 14.68 5.87
N ASN A 249 3.61 13.84 5.59
CA ASN A 249 2.66 13.37 6.59
C ASN A 249 3.12 11.99 7.11
N HIS A 250 4.06 12.00 8.06
CA HIS A 250 4.66 10.78 8.59
C HIS A 250 3.63 9.85 9.23
N GLY A 251 3.72 8.58 8.89
CA GLY A 251 2.84 7.51 9.35
C GLY A 251 1.53 7.41 8.57
N ASP A 252 1.41 8.06 7.40
CA ASP A 252 0.31 7.91 6.45
C ASP A 252 0.88 7.68 5.05
N PHE A 253 0.08 7.09 4.16
CA PHE A 253 0.41 7.07 2.73
C PHE A 253 0.32 8.49 2.17
N ASP A 254 1.46 9.07 1.83
CA ASP A 254 1.56 10.43 1.30
C ASP A 254 2.16 10.39 -0.11
N ASP A 255 1.29 10.41 -1.13
CA ASP A 255 1.67 10.38 -2.54
C ASP A 255 2.45 11.63 -3.00
N ARG A 256 2.40 12.72 -2.22
CA ARG A 256 3.16 13.95 -2.48
C ARG A 256 4.57 13.92 -1.93
N HIS A 257 4.85 13.05 -0.97
CA HIS A 257 6.14 12.93 -0.28
C HIS A 257 6.53 11.47 -0.11
N PHE A 258 6.32 10.67 -1.14
CA PHE A 258 6.68 9.25 -1.12
C PHE A 258 8.20 9.09 -0.98
N ASN A 259 8.67 8.15 -0.21
CA ASN A 259 10.10 7.85 -0.03
C ASN A 259 10.32 6.36 0.20
N LEU A 260 10.26 5.62 -0.91
CA LEU A 260 10.41 4.18 -0.93
C LEU A 260 11.83 3.78 -1.33
N GLN A 261 12.38 2.81 -0.63
CA GLN A 261 13.60 2.08 -0.97
C GLN A 261 13.28 0.59 -1.07
N ALA A 262 13.86 -0.09 -2.06
CA ALA A 262 13.59 -1.50 -2.25
C ALA A 262 14.76 -2.27 -2.87
N ASP A 263 14.87 -3.55 -2.49
CA ASP A 263 15.76 -4.52 -3.12
C ASP A 263 14.93 -5.75 -3.49
N PHE A 264 15.23 -6.35 -4.66
CA PHE A 264 14.55 -7.54 -5.13
C PHE A 264 15.52 -8.53 -5.76
N GLY A 265 15.31 -9.82 -5.49
CA GLY A 265 15.91 -10.94 -6.23
C GLY A 265 14.80 -11.77 -6.86
N ILE A 266 14.82 -11.93 -8.18
CA ILE A 266 13.75 -12.54 -8.96
C ILE A 266 14.36 -13.64 -9.85
N ASP A 267 13.87 -14.87 -9.72
CA ASP A 267 14.15 -15.95 -10.66
C ASP A 267 13.02 -16.02 -11.70
N ILE A 268 13.37 -16.06 -12.98
CA ILE A 268 12.43 -16.29 -14.07
C ILE A 268 12.44 -17.79 -14.36
N LEU A 269 11.38 -18.48 -13.96
CA LEU A 269 11.29 -19.95 -14.07
C LEU A 269 10.80 -20.38 -15.44
N HIS A 270 9.79 -19.67 -15.97
CA HIS A 270 9.21 -19.96 -17.27
C HIS A 270 8.68 -18.70 -17.95
N THR A 271 8.82 -18.65 -19.26
CA THR A 271 8.27 -17.56 -20.09
C THR A 271 7.57 -18.17 -21.30
N GLY A 272 6.24 -18.30 -21.22
CA GLY A 272 5.39 -18.76 -22.32
C GLY A 272 4.79 -17.59 -23.11
N LYS A 273 3.95 -17.92 -24.09
CA LYS A 273 3.25 -16.92 -24.92
C LYS A 273 2.25 -16.11 -24.10
N ASP A 274 1.53 -16.75 -23.19
CA ASP A 274 0.44 -16.16 -22.42
C ASP A 274 0.67 -16.25 -20.90
N SER A 275 1.79 -16.84 -20.46
CA SER A 275 2.10 -17.02 -19.05
C SER A 275 3.57 -16.77 -18.72
N VAL A 276 3.81 -16.22 -17.53
CA VAL A 276 5.14 -16.02 -16.96
C VAL A 276 5.15 -16.56 -15.54
N GLN A 277 6.15 -17.37 -15.21
CA GLN A 277 6.38 -17.88 -13.85
C GLN A 277 7.67 -17.28 -13.30
N LEU A 278 7.56 -16.67 -12.13
CA LEU A 278 8.64 -15.98 -11.43
C LEU A 278 8.71 -16.50 -10.00
N ALA A 279 9.89 -16.52 -9.41
CA ALA A 279 10.05 -16.67 -7.98
C ALA A 279 10.70 -15.39 -7.42
N LEU A 280 10.01 -14.69 -6.55
CA LEU A 280 10.56 -13.61 -5.73
C LEU A 280 11.33 -14.27 -4.59
N THR A 281 12.63 -14.41 -4.76
CA THR A 281 13.49 -15.13 -3.80
C THR A 281 13.92 -14.25 -2.63
N ARG A 282 13.98 -12.94 -2.87
CA ARG A 282 14.29 -11.90 -1.89
C ARG A 282 13.54 -10.62 -2.26
N GLY A 283 12.91 -10.00 -1.28
CA GLY A 283 12.32 -8.67 -1.41
C GLY A 283 12.43 -7.94 -0.08
N CYS A 284 12.88 -6.69 -0.13
CA CYS A 284 12.86 -5.76 1.00
C CYS A 284 12.25 -4.45 0.49
N VAL A 285 11.35 -3.86 1.25
CA VAL A 285 10.70 -2.60 0.89
C VAL A 285 10.56 -1.73 2.11
N LYS A 286 11.06 -0.51 2.04
CA LYS A 286 11.01 0.46 3.12
C LYS A 286 10.44 1.78 2.63
N ASP A 287 9.37 2.26 3.25
CA ASP A 287 8.86 3.62 3.08
C ASP A 287 8.96 4.37 4.41
N THR A 288 9.88 5.33 4.45
CA THR A 288 10.17 6.10 5.68
C THR A 288 9.08 7.12 6.02
N ILE A 289 8.21 7.48 5.07
CA ILE A 289 7.10 8.40 5.29
C ILE A 289 5.89 7.64 5.82
N ALA A 290 5.49 6.57 5.14
CA ALA A 290 4.37 5.73 5.58
C ALA A 290 4.69 4.92 6.84
N GLY A 291 5.98 4.65 7.12
CA GLY A 291 6.41 3.82 8.23
C GLY A 291 6.32 2.33 7.93
N ILE A 292 6.46 1.96 6.66
CA ILE A 292 6.53 0.57 6.21
C ILE A 292 8.00 0.13 6.22
N ASP A 293 8.27 -1.05 6.77
CA ASP A 293 9.60 -1.67 6.77
C ASP A 293 9.46 -3.19 6.57
N LEU A 294 9.23 -3.58 5.32
CA LEU A 294 9.14 -4.99 4.92
C LEU A 294 10.55 -5.55 4.76
N THR A 295 10.95 -6.38 5.70
CA THR A 295 12.30 -6.97 5.77
C THR A 295 12.43 -8.25 4.96
N GLU A 296 11.32 -8.94 4.70
CA GLU A 296 11.28 -10.15 3.87
C GLU A 296 9.99 -10.18 3.06
N LEU A 297 10.15 -10.30 1.74
CA LEU A 297 9.09 -10.62 0.79
C LEU A 297 9.56 -11.78 -0.07
N LYS A 298 8.80 -12.85 -0.10
CA LYS A 298 9.03 -14.03 -0.95
C LYS A 298 7.72 -14.52 -1.52
N SER A 299 7.71 -15.03 -2.73
CA SER A 299 6.55 -15.69 -3.33
C SER A 299 6.93 -16.35 -4.65
N ASP A 300 6.32 -17.45 -4.96
CA ASP A 300 6.22 -17.93 -6.33
C ASP A 300 5.04 -17.23 -7.00
N ILE A 301 5.26 -16.67 -8.19
CA ILE A 301 4.31 -15.80 -8.88
C ILE A 301 4.05 -16.37 -10.28
N THR A 302 2.80 -16.66 -10.57
CA THR A 302 2.36 -17.04 -11.93
C THR A 302 1.46 -15.95 -12.49
N ILE A 303 1.81 -15.40 -13.64
CA ILE A 303 1.06 -14.37 -14.33
C ILE A 303 0.48 -14.98 -15.62
N CYS A 304 -0.83 -15.07 -15.72
CA CYS A 304 -1.56 -15.51 -16.91
C CYS A 304 -2.49 -14.38 -17.37
N GLY A 305 -2.08 -13.64 -18.40
CA GLY A 305 -2.82 -12.48 -18.86
C GLY A 305 -3.00 -11.42 -17.76
N LYS A 306 -4.21 -11.32 -17.18
CA LYS A 306 -4.54 -10.39 -16.08
C LYS A 306 -4.74 -11.07 -14.73
N HIS A 307 -4.57 -12.36 -14.68
CA HIS A 307 -4.63 -13.15 -13.47
C HIS A 307 -3.21 -13.38 -12.93
N VAL A 308 -2.98 -13.00 -11.69
CA VAL A 308 -1.74 -13.21 -10.94
C VAL A 308 -2.05 -14.16 -9.80
N THR A 309 -1.36 -15.29 -9.76
CA THR A 309 -1.40 -16.25 -8.65
C THR A 309 -0.11 -16.10 -7.84
N LEU A 310 -0.24 -16.00 -6.54
CA LEU A 310 0.84 -16.00 -5.57
C LEU A 310 0.78 -17.34 -4.82
N THR A 311 1.89 -18.04 -4.72
CA THR A 311 1.99 -19.25 -3.90
C THR A 311 3.18 -19.14 -2.96
N ASN A 312 3.05 -19.76 -1.77
CA ASN A 312 4.07 -19.75 -0.73
C ASN A 312 4.55 -18.33 -0.38
N ALA A 313 3.64 -17.35 -0.40
CA ALA A 313 4.04 -15.97 -0.14
C ALA A 313 4.32 -15.76 1.35
N VAL A 314 5.42 -15.06 1.62
CA VAL A 314 5.86 -14.65 2.96
C VAL A 314 6.02 -13.15 2.97
N VAL A 315 5.42 -12.50 3.96
CA VAL A 315 5.53 -11.07 4.21
C VAL A 315 5.97 -10.87 5.66
N GLN A 316 7.10 -10.21 5.85
CA GLN A 316 7.61 -9.88 7.18
C GLN A 316 7.83 -8.39 7.32
N GLN A 317 7.25 -7.80 8.37
CA GLN A 317 7.47 -6.42 8.78
C GLN A 317 7.91 -6.39 10.24
N VAL A 318 9.14 -6.06 10.50
CA VAL A 318 9.77 -6.07 11.82
C VAL A 318 9.59 -7.44 12.50
N THR A 319 8.67 -7.57 13.47
CA THR A 319 8.38 -8.83 14.18
C THR A 319 7.11 -9.53 13.68
N THR A 320 6.32 -8.88 12.83
CA THR A 320 5.13 -9.45 12.20
C THR A 320 5.54 -10.27 10.98
N ARG A 321 5.11 -11.54 10.94
CA ARG A 321 5.34 -12.46 9.82
C ARG A 321 4.04 -13.12 9.42
N LEU A 322 3.67 -12.98 8.14
CA LEU A 322 2.50 -13.58 7.53
C LEU A 322 2.94 -14.56 6.43
N GLU A 323 2.26 -15.69 6.39
CA GLU A 323 2.40 -16.72 5.36
C GLU A 323 1.07 -16.85 4.62
N ILE A 324 1.11 -16.76 3.31
CA ILE A 324 -0.02 -16.86 2.40
C ILE A 324 0.26 -18.06 1.49
N PRO A 325 -0.37 -19.21 1.77
CA PRO A 325 -0.15 -20.42 0.97
C PRO A 325 -0.53 -20.21 -0.49
N GLU A 326 -1.70 -19.58 -0.72
CA GLU A 326 -2.20 -19.27 -2.06
C GLU A 326 -2.99 -17.97 -2.04
N GLY A 327 -2.78 -17.14 -3.07
CA GLY A 327 -3.48 -15.89 -3.28
C GLY A 327 -3.68 -15.61 -4.77
N HIS A 328 -4.80 -14.99 -5.12
CA HIS A 328 -5.18 -14.68 -6.49
C HIS A 328 -5.53 -13.20 -6.63
N ILE A 329 -5.01 -12.57 -7.68
CA ILE A 329 -5.26 -11.17 -8.01
C ILE A 329 -5.72 -11.09 -9.48
N PHE A 330 -6.89 -10.54 -9.70
CA PHE A 330 -7.46 -10.28 -11.01
C PHE A 330 -7.36 -8.79 -11.31
N LEU A 331 -6.44 -8.44 -12.19
CA LEU A 331 -6.19 -7.05 -12.58
C LEU A 331 -7.35 -6.48 -13.41
N PRO A 332 -7.65 -5.18 -13.27
CA PRO A 332 -8.76 -4.56 -13.97
C PRO A 332 -8.58 -4.61 -15.49
N ASN A 333 -9.70 -4.80 -16.21
CA ASN A 333 -9.73 -4.76 -17.66
C ASN A 333 -10.69 -3.67 -18.15
N LYS A 334 -10.13 -2.62 -18.77
CA LYS A 334 -10.93 -1.50 -19.31
C LYS A 334 -11.90 -1.95 -20.41
N LYS A 335 -11.56 -3.02 -21.16
CA LYS A 335 -12.41 -3.51 -22.26
C LYS A 335 -13.68 -4.17 -21.73
N ASP A 336 -13.58 -4.89 -20.62
CA ASP A 336 -14.69 -5.68 -20.06
C ASP A 336 -15.30 -5.01 -18.82
N SER A 337 -14.90 -3.75 -18.51
CA SER A 337 -15.34 -2.98 -17.32
C SER A 337 -15.17 -3.74 -15.99
N THR A 338 -14.21 -4.67 -15.92
CA THR A 338 -13.94 -5.43 -14.69
C THR A 338 -13.05 -4.65 -13.75
N SER A 339 -13.39 -4.64 -12.47
CA SER A 339 -12.61 -4.03 -11.39
C SER A 339 -11.55 -4.99 -10.84
N LEU A 340 -10.61 -4.47 -10.05
CA LEU A 340 -9.67 -5.28 -9.28
C LEU A 340 -10.45 -6.23 -8.35
N ARG A 341 -10.07 -7.50 -8.35
CA ARG A 341 -10.54 -8.50 -7.37
C ARG A 341 -9.35 -9.31 -6.87
N TYR A 342 -9.39 -9.69 -5.62
CA TYR A 342 -8.37 -10.53 -5.02
C TYR A 342 -8.96 -11.41 -3.94
N TYR A 343 -8.35 -12.56 -3.72
CA TYR A 343 -8.62 -13.41 -2.56
C TYR A 343 -7.38 -14.21 -2.18
N ALA A 344 -7.30 -14.54 -0.90
CA ALA A 344 -6.26 -15.40 -0.36
C ALA A 344 -6.85 -16.19 0.81
N ASP A 345 -6.66 -17.49 0.77
CA ASP A 345 -7.17 -18.39 1.79
C ASP A 345 -6.05 -18.84 2.72
N ASN A 346 -6.43 -19.12 3.97
CA ASN A 346 -5.54 -19.71 4.95
C ASN A 346 -4.28 -18.86 5.28
N ILE A 347 -4.43 -17.54 5.21
CA ILE A 347 -3.37 -16.62 5.66
C ILE A 347 -3.11 -16.90 7.13
N LYS A 348 -1.88 -17.19 7.49
CA LYS A 348 -1.47 -17.47 8.88
C LYS A 348 -0.22 -16.68 9.23
N GLY A 349 -0.08 -16.41 10.51
CA GLY A 349 1.16 -15.81 10.97
C GLY A 349 1.12 -15.28 12.38
N ARG A 350 2.27 -14.76 12.78
CA ARG A 350 2.44 -14.06 14.05
C ARG A 350 2.41 -12.56 13.78
N VAL A 351 1.50 -11.86 14.43
CA VAL A 351 1.25 -10.44 14.21
C VAL A 351 1.51 -9.66 15.48
N MET A 352 2.26 -8.59 15.36
CA MET A 352 2.41 -7.55 16.36
C MET A 352 1.72 -6.30 15.85
N LEU A 353 0.55 -5.97 16.40
CA LEU A 353 -0.27 -4.87 15.85
C LEU A 353 0.45 -3.52 15.80
N LYS A 354 1.40 -3.25 16.70
CA LYS A 354 2.22 -2.04 16.64
C LYS A 354 3.06 -1.95 15.36
N ASP A 355 3.50 -3.08 14.79
CA ASP A 355 4.34 -3.09 13.59
C ASP A 355 3.55 -2.70 12.34
N ILE A 356 2.23 -3.01 12.33
CA ILE A 356 1.32 -2.68 11.24
C ILE A 356 0.47 -1.44 11.53
N ALA A 357 0.67 -0.79 12.68
CA ALA A 357 -0.11 0.38 13.06
C ALA A 357 0.02 1.52 12.05
N GLN A 358 1.22 1.75 11.55
CA GLN A 358 1.48 2.71 10.50
C GLN A 358 1.66 1.98 9.16
N PRO A 359 1.01 2.44 8.10
CA PRO A 359 0.10 3.60 8.00
C PRO A 359 -1.39 3.26 8.25
N PHE A 360 -1.72 2.02 8.61
CA PHE A 360 -3.09 1.51 8.53
C PHE A 360 -3.97 1.92 9.71
N ALA A 361 -3.46 1.82 10.94
CA ALA A 361 -4.27 2.06 12.14
C ALA A 361 -3.43 2.60 13.31
N LYS A 362 -3.16 3.89 13.33
CA LYS A 362 -2.30 4.57 14.32
C LYS A 362 -2.69 4.30 15.78
N VAL A 363 -3.96 4.01 16.05
CA VAL A 363 -4.45 3.66 17.41
C VAL A 363 -3.78 2.40 17.95
N LEU A 364 -3.30 1.51 17.09
CA LEU A 364 -2.67 0.24 17.44
C LEU A 364 -1.20 0.35 17.82
N HIS A 365 -0.56 1.54 17.70
CA HIS A 365 0.87 1.72 17.93
C HIS A 365 1.37 1.30 19.33
N LYS A 366 0.48 1.29 20.32
CA LYS A 366 0.77 0.82 21.69
C LYS A 366 0.57 -0.67 21.90
N PHE A 367 -0.04 -1.36 20.91
CA PHE A 367 -0.43 -2.75 21.06
C PHE A 367 0.74 -3.70 20.79
N SER A 368 1.45 -4.08 21.85
CA SER A 368 2.71 -4.86 21.80
C SER A 368 2.55 -6.32 22.21
N ILE A 369 1.33 -6.86 22.16
CA ILE A 369 1.05 -8.26 22.47
C ILE A 369 1.19 -9.08 21.17
N PRO A 370 2.04 -10.11 21.11
CA PRO A 370 2.12 -10.97 19.96
C PRO A 370 0.87 -11.83 19.82
N LEU A 371 0.31 -11.87 18.63
CA LEU A 371 -0.92 -12.60 18.31
C LEU A 371 -0.64 -13.59 17.18
N ASN A 372 -1.15 -14.80 17.30
CA ASN A 372 -1.26 -15.72 16.18
C ASN A 372 -2.55 -15.43 15.45
N LEU A 373 -2.47 -15.21 14.15
CA LEU A 373 -3.57 -14.89 13.26
C LEU A 373 -3.78 -16.02 12.25
N SER A 374 -5.05 -16.35 12.00
CA SER A 374 -5.48 -17.10 10.83
C SER A 374 -6.69 -16.41 10.23
N VAL A 375 -6.72 -16.19 8.90
CA VAL A 375 -7.80 -15.44 8.24
C VAL A 375 -7.88 -15.81 6.75
N ASN A 376 -9.10 -15.79 6.20
CA ASN A 376 -9.36 -15.81 4.77
C ASN A 376 -9.73 -14.39 4.33
N LEU A 377 -9.08 -13.91 3.27
CA LEU A 377 -9.25 -12.56 2.74
C LEU A 377 -9.82 -12.59 1.33
N SER A 378 -10.82 -11.77 1.05
CA SER A 378 -11.26 -11.48 -0.32
C SER A 378 -11.63 -10.01 -0.44
N GLY A 379 -11.52 -9.45 -1.65
CA GLY A 379 -11.85 -8.04 -1.81
C GLY A 379 -11.81 -7.55 -3.24
N THR A 380 -12.09 -6.26 -3.34
CA THR A 380 -12.05 -5.44 -4.54
C THR A 380 -11.27 -4.16 -4.24
N ASP A 381 -11.21 -3.26 -5.21
CA ASP A 381 -10.65 -1.93 -5.02
C ASP A 381 -11.46 -1.00 -4.09
N ASP A 382 -12.69 -1.40 -3.71
CA ASP A 382 -13.60 -0.61 -2.85
C ASP A 382 -14.06 -1.34 -1.58
N GLY A 383 -13.69 -2.59 -1.39
CA GLY A 383 -14.08 -3.34 -0.21
C GLY A 383 -13.22 -4.55 0.08
N MET A 384 -13.20 -4.94 1.36
CA MET A 384 -12.49 -6.12 1.87
C MET A 384 -13.43 -6.94 2.75
N LEU A 385 -13.31 -8.25 2.67
CA LEU A 385 -14.00 -9.21 3.51
C LEU A 385 -12.98 -10.15 4.13
N PHE A 386 -12.97 -10.19 5.45
CA PHE A 386 -12.16 -11.07 6.28
C PHE A 386 -13.07 -12.15 6.85
N LYS A 387 -12.89 -13.38 6.42
CA LYS A 387 -13.65 -14.55 6.92
C LYS A 387 -12.77 -15.36 7.84
N ASP A 388 -13.41 -16.11 8.74
CA ASP A 388 -12.76 -17.06 9.63
C ASP A 388 -11.56 -16.46 10.39
N ILE A 389 -11.70 -15.21 10.84
CA ILE A 389 -10.68 -14.57 11.65
C ILE A 389 -10.54 -15.35 12.95
N ARG A 390 -9.38 -15.93 13.17
CA ARG A 390 -8.99 -16.58 14.43
C ARG A 390 -7.73 -15.94 14.94
N VAL A 391 -7.83 -15.36 16.12
CA VAL A 391 -6.72 -14.70 16.80
C VAL A 391 -6.53 -15.34 18.16
N ASN A 392 -5.31 -15.66 18.52
CA ASN A 392 -4.99 -16.12 19.86
C ASN A 392 -3.58 -15.71 20.30
N THR A 393 -3.36 -15.65 21.61
CA THR A 393 -2.03 -15.59 22.20
C THR A 393 -1.44 -17.00 22.32
N ASP A 394 -0.10 -17.12 22.39
CA ASP A 394 0.60 -18.41 22.50
C ASP A 394 0.07 -19.26 23.70
N ASP A 395 -0.25 -18.61 24.80
CA ASP A 395 -0.79 -19.22 26.02
C ASP A 395 -2.33 -19.39 26.02
N LYS A 396 -2.99 -19.06 24.90
CA LYS A 396 -4.45 -19.08 24.73
C LYS A 396 -5.24 -18.37 25.83
N LYS A 397 -4.64 -17.34 26.44
CA LYS A 397 -5.35 -16.47 27.39
C LYS A 397 -6.27 -15.48 26.70
N LEU A 398 -5.98 -15.13 25.43
CA LEU A 398 -6.86 -14.44 24.52
C LEU A 398 -7.19 -15.37 23.35
N THR A 399 -8.47 -15.51 23.04
CA THR A 399 -8.95 -16.15 21.82
C THR A 399 -10.06 -15.30 21.21
N ILE A 400 -10.06 -15.09 19.90
CA ILE A 400 -11.08 -14.33 19.17
C ILE A 400 -11.43 -15.11 17.91
N ASN A 401 -12.72 -15.34 17.69
CA ASN A 401 -13.29 -15.85 16.46
C ASN A 401 -14.25 -14.79 15.91
N ALA A 402 -13.99 -14.31 14.69
CA ALA A 402 -14.73 -13.19 14.15
C ALA A 402 -14.80 -13.24 12.61
N MET A 403 -15.65 -12.42 12.03
CA MET A 403 -15.56 -11.97 10.65
C MET A 403 -15.52 -10.45 10.60
N GLY A 404 -14.99 -9.90 9.50
CA GLY A 404 -14.89 -8.46 9.32
C GLY A 404 -15.15 -8.06 7.88
N MET A 405 -15.71 -6.87 7.69
CA MET A 405 -15.98 -6.31 6.37
C MET A 405 -15.68 -4.82 6.36
N LEU A 406 -14.95 -4.39 5.34
CA LEU A 406 -14.72 -2.98 5.03
C LEU A 406 -15.38 -2.67 3.69
N ARG A 407 -16.09 -1.55 3.63
CA ARG A 407 -16.75 -1.05 2.40
C ARG A 407 -16.42 0.42 2.18
N ASN A 408 -16.48 0.87 0.92
CA ASN A 408 -16.22 2.24 0.50
C ASN A 408 -14.80 2.72 0.85
N LEU A 409 -13.79 1.88 0.58
CA LEU A 409 -12.38 2.20 0.84
C LEU A 409 -11.89 3.45 0.10
N LYS A 410 -12.53 3.79 -1.02
CA LYS A 410 -12.21 4.97 -1.84
C LYS A 410 -12.71 6.29 -1.27
N ASP A 411 -13.68 6.26 -0.36
CA ASP A 411 -14.28 7.46 0.24
C ASP A 411 -14.25 7.37 1.77
N ALA A 412 -13.27 8.03 2.38
CA ALA A 412 -13.09 8.02 3.83
C ALA A 412 -14.34 8.49 4.63
N ARG A 413 -15.23 9.29 4.03
CA ARG A 413 -16.48 9.74 4.67
C ARG A 413 -17.59 8.69 4.65
N LYS A 414 -17.49 7.74 3.72
CA LYS A 414 -18.43 6.62 3.56
C LYS A 414 -17.82 5.31 4.02
N LEU A 415 -16.55 5.31 4.45
CA LEU A 415 -15.88 4.12 4.96
C LEU A 415 -16.73 3.49 6.05
N ASN A 416 -17.07 2.22 5.84
CA ASN A 416 -17.84 1.41 6.76
C ASN A 416 -17.02 0.18 7.16
N LEU A 417 -16.74 0.08 8.45
CA LEU A 417 -16.20 -1.11 9.09
C LEU A 417 -17.33 -1.83 9.80
N HIS A 418 -17.50 -3.10 9.51
CA HIS A 418 -18.38 -4.00 10.25
C HIS A 418 -17.58 -5.21 10.71
N PHE A 419 -17.64 -5.52 12.01
CA PHE A 419 -17.06 -6.73 12.57
C PHE A 419 -18.10 -7.46 13.40
N GLU A 420 -18.18 -8.76 13.19
CA GLU A 420 -19.00 -9.67 13.97
C GLU A 420 -18.07 -10.63 14.72
N VAL A 421 -18.12 -10.54 16.03
CA VAL A 421 -17.35 -11.38 16.95
C VAL A 421 -18.23 -12.52 17.42
N TYR A 422 -17.99 -13.71 16.93
CA TYR A 422 -18.75 -14.91 17.31
C TYR A 422 -18.40 -15.33 18.74
N GLU A 423 -17.14 -15.24 19.09
CA GLU A 423 -16.64 -15.53 20.42
C GLU A 423 -15.31 -14.80 20.66
N MET A 424 -15.23 -14.09 21.75
CA MET A 424 -13.98 -13.61 22.33
C MET A 424 -13.89 -14.09 23.78
N LYS A 425 -12.73 -14.62 24.15
CA LYS A 425 -12.41 -14.99 25.51
C LYS A 425 -11.11 -14.33 25.94
N ALA A 426 -11.14 -13.57 27.03
CA ALA A 426 -9.98 -12.91 27.59
C ALA A 426 -9.86 -13.20 29.10
N LYS A 427 -8.78 -13.88 29.49
CA LYS A 427 -8.46 -14.14 30.90
C LYS A 427 -7.94 -12.86 31.59
N PRO A 428 -8.00 -12.73 32.92
CA PRO A 428 -7.66 -11.52 33.65
C PRO A 428 -6.33 -10.89 33.16
N GLY A 429 -5.21 -11.46 33.32
CA GLY A 429 -3.92 -10.84 33.02
C GLY A 429 -3.73 -10.32 31.61
N ILE A 430 -4.26 -11.00 30.54
CA ILE A 430 -4.20 -10.54 29.17
C ILE A 430 -5.22 -9.42 28.92
N LYS A 431 -6.42 -9.53 29.45
CA LYS A 431 -7.45 -8.48 29.41
C LYS A 431 -6.89 -7.16 29.93
N ASP A 432 -6.23 -7.19 31.08
CA ASP A 432 -5.69 -6.01 31.73
C ASP A 432 -4.57 -5.36 30.89
N LYS A 433 -3.70 -6.17 30.27
CA LYS A 433 -2.68 -5.68 29.35
C LYS A 433 -3.30 -5.00 28.11
N ILE A 434 -4.37 -5.57 27.55
CA ILE A 434 -5.05 -5.00 26.39
C ILE A 434 -5.66 -3.64 26.75
N ILE A 435 -6.40 -3.57 27.86
CA ILE A 435 -7.09 -2.35 28.27
C ILE A 435 -6.11 -1.24 28.62
N ASN A 436 -4.96 -1.58 29.22
CA ASN A 436 -3.90 -0.62 29.51
C ASN A 436 -3.31 0.06 28.26
N GLN A 437 -3.47 -0.53 27.09
CA GLN A 437 -2.99 0.01 25.82
C GLN A 437 -3.99 0.96 25.15
N PHE A 438 -5.26 0.93 25.57
CA PHE A 438 -6.30 1.84 25.08
C PHE A 438 -6.51 3.05 25.99
N LEU A 439 -7.07 4.14 25.43
CA LEU A 439 -7.35 5.37 26.16
C LEU A 439 -8.40 5.22 27.27
N VAL A 440 -9.15 4.13 27.30
CA VAL A 440 -10.14 3.77 28.33
C VAL A 440 -9.53 3.71 29.74
N LYS A 441 -8.22 3.52 29.82
CA LYS A 441 -7.42 3.52 31.07
C LYS A 441 -7.78 4.62 32.07
N LYS A 442 -8.23 5.78 31.61
CA LYS A 442 -8.43 6.97 32.46
C LYS A 442 -9.72 6.95 33.28
N TYR A 443 -10.72 6.15 32.92
CA TYR A 443 -12.08 6.32 33.43
C TYR A 443 -12.69 5.11 34.18
N MET A 444 -12.27 3.87 33.90
CA MET A 444 -12.94 2.65 34.42
C MET A 444 -11.97 1.50 34.78
N MET A 445 -10.77 1.78 35.21
CA MET A 445 -9.69 0.78 35.39
C MET A 445 -10.06 -0.32 36.36
N TYR A 446 -10.56 0.07 37.55
CA TYR A 446 -10.89 -0.88 38.60
C TYR A 446 -12.04 -1.80 38.21
N GLN A 447 -13.11 -1.22 37.63
CA GLN A 447 -14.29 -1.97 37.23
C GLN A 447 -13.94 -3.04 36.20
N VAL A 448 -13.12 -2.70 35.21
CA VAL A 448 -12.69 -3.65 34.18
C VAL A 448 -11.79 -4.74 34.74
N TYR A 449 -10.89 -4.43 35.69
CA TYR A 449 -10.10 -5.47 36.37
C TYR A 449 -10.98 -6.40 37.19
N ALA A 450 -11.94 -5.83 37.90
CA ALA A 450 -12.86 -6.58 38.76
C ALA A 450 -13.77 -7.56 37.99
N LEU A 451 -14.03 -7.34 36.71
CA LEU A 451 -14.85 -8.25 35.88
C LEU A 451 -14.27 -9.67 35.72
N GLY A 452 -12.99 -9.89 36.05
CA GLY A 452 -12.38 -11.21 35.94
C GLY A 452 -12.23 -11.71 34.50
N LEU A 453 -12.57 -12.95 34.22
CA LEU A 453 -12.66 -13.51 32.88
C LEU A 453 -13.79 -12.85 32.10
N ILE A 454 -13.51 -12.42 30.86
CA ILE A 454 -14.53 -11.90 29.94
C ILE A 454 -14.72 -12.88 28.78
N ARG A 455 -15.98 -13.18 28.47
CA ARG A 455 -16.42 -13.75 27.19
C ARG A 455 -17.35 -12.74 26.54
N TYR A 456 -17.15 -12.50 25.26
CA TYR A 456 -17.93 -11.54 24.51
C TYR A 456 -18.34 -12.14 23.16
N ALA A 457 -19.59 -11.92 22.79
CA ALA A 457 -20.12 -12.16 21.45
C ALA A 457 -20.99 -10.97 21.04
N GLY A 458 -20.82 -10.49 19.81
CA GLY A 458 -21.54 -9.31 19.35
C GLY A 458 -20.94 -8.69 18.11
N SER A 459 -21.36 -7.48 17.79
CA SER A 459 -20.88 -6.74 16.63
C SER A 459 -20.44 -5.33 16.97
N PHE A 460 -19.56 -4.79 16.13
CA PHE A 460 -19.28 -3.37 16.12
C PHE A 460 -19.26 -2.83 14.69
N ASP A 461 -19.87 -1.66 14.55
CA ASP A 461 -19.97 -0.92 13.31
C ASP A 461 -19.31 0.45 13.46
N ILE A 462 -18.46 0.81 12.52
CA ILE A 462 -17.85 2.14 12.45
C ILE A 462 -18.15 2.74 11.08
N LEU A 463 -19.01 3.76 11.07
CA LEU A 463 -19.34 4.55 9.90
C LEU A 463 -18.88 5.99 10.13
N TRP A 464 -17.71 6.36 9.62
CA TRP A 464 -17.07 7.66 9.77
C TRP A 464 -17.00 8.09 11.25
N LYS A 465 -17.89 9.03 11.69
CA LYS A 465 -17.94 9.54 13.08
C LYS A 465 -18.98 8.83 13.95
N LYS A 466 -19.71 7.87 13.40
CA LYS A 466 -20.67 7.05 14.16
C LYS A 466 -20.08 5.70 14.44
N GLN A 467 -20.21 5.24 15.69
CA GLN A 467 -19.74 3.94 16.13
C GLN A 467 -20.85 3.26 16.92
N GLN A 468 -21.12 2.01 16.60
CA GLN A 468 -22.10 1.20 17.31
C GLN A 468 -21.45 -0.08 17.81
N PHE A 469 -21.71 -0.41 19.06
CA PHE A 469 -21.20 -1.59 19.74
C PHE A 469 -22.38 -2.34 20.37
N ARG A 470 -22.57 -3.58 20.00
CA ARG A 470 -23.64 -4.44 20.53
C ARG A 470 -23.08 -5.77 20.96
N GLY A 471 -23.67 -6.36 21.97
CA GLY A 471 -23.36 -7.73 22.30
C GLY A 471 -23.61 -8.13 23.73
N LEU A 472 -23.38 -9.41 23.96
CA LEU A 472 -23.44 -10.05 25.26
C LEU A 472 -22.03 -10.23 25.79
N MET A 473 -21.78 -9.74 27.00
CA MET A 473 -20.55 -9.92 27.72
C MET A 473 -20.82 -10.72 29.00
N ASN A 474 -20.31 -11.96 29.05
CA ASN A 474 -20.35 -12.79 30.25
C ASN A 474 -19.06 -12.56 31.04
N THR A 475 -19.18 -12.34 32.34
CA THR A 475 -18.07 -12.07 33.24
C THR A 475 -18.18 -12.89 34.52
N GLU A 476 -17.11 -12.92 35.32
CA GLU A 476 -17.17 -13.55 36.66
C GLU A 476 -18.06 -12.76 37.63
N LYS A 477 -18.50 -11.56 37.28
CA LYS A 477 -19.33 -10.67 38.09
C LYS A 477 -20.78 -10.56 37.61
N GLY A 478 -21.18 -11.34 36.63
CA GLY A 478 -22.51 -11.34 36.02
C GLY A 478 -22.47 -10.98 34.53
N ASP A 479 -23.63 -11.07 33.91
CA ASP A 479 -23.80 -10.89 32.47
C ASP A 479 -24.29 -9.49 32.14
N VAL A 480 -23.76 -8.92 31.07
CA VAL A 480 -24.12 -7.59 30.58
C VAL A 480 -24.43 -7.68 29.10
N ASN A 481 -25.66 -7.39 28.70
CA ASN A 481 -26.04 -7.18 27.32
C ASN A 481 -26.13 -5.69 27.06
N PHE A 482 -25.54 -5.22 25.95
CA PHE A 482 -25.47 -3.80 25.65
C PHE A 482 -25.62 -3.49 24.16
N ASP A 483 -26.15 -2.29 23.88
CA ASP A 483 -26.18 -1.66 22.57
C ASP A 483 -25.82 -0.18 22.75
N PHE A 484 -24.64 0.23 22.32
CA PHE A 484 -24.11 1.59 22.45
C PHE A 484 -23.91 2.23 21.10
N GLU A 485 -24.38 3.47 20.94
CA GLU A 485 -24.09 4.30 19.80
C GLU A 485 -23.33 5.57 20.23
N LEU A 486 -22.13 5.74 19.68
CA LEU A 486 -21.32 6.94 19.81
C LEU A 486 -21.52 7.78 18.56
N ASP A 487 -22.27 8.88 18.64
CA ASP A 487 -22.46 9.85 17.56
C ASP A 487 -21.46 11.00 17.73
N GLY A 488 -20.34 10.91 17.02
CA GLY A 488 -19.31 11.95 17.02
C GLY A 488 -19.70 13.22 16.24
N VAL A 489 -20.79 13.21 15.46
CA VAL A 489 -21.34 14.39 14.77
C VAL A 489 -22.15 15.22 15.76
N ASN A 490 -23.17 14.59 16.38
CA ASN A 490 -24.08 15.24 17.32
C ASN A 490 -23.51 15.29 18.75
N LYS A 491 -22.37 14.62 18.98
CA LYS A 491 -21.68 14.59 20.28
C LYS A 491 -22.48 13.94 21.41
N TYR A 492 -23.15 12.83 21.11
CA TYR A 492 -23.86 12.02 22.10
C TYR A 492 -23.34 10.59 22.12
N LEU A 493 -23.34 10.02 23.34
CA LEU A 493 -23.28 8.59 23.59
C LEU A 493 -24.67 8.17 24.07
N THR A 494 -25.33 7.31 23.30
CA THR A 494 -26.62 6.70 23.68
C THR A 494 -26.45 5.20 23.83
N GLY A 495 -27.26 4.58 24.65
CA GLY A 495 -27.21 3.13 24.76
C GLY A 495 -28.26 2.55 25.66
N ASN A 496 -28.41 1.23 25.49
CA ASN A 496 -29.20 0.36 26.32
C ASN A 496 -28.30 -0.67 26.97
N VAL A 497 -28.50 -0.93 28.22
CA VAL A 497 -27.80 -1.97 28.99
C VAL A 497 -28.83 -2.83 29.71
N SER A 498 -28.65 -4.14 29.66
CA SER A 498 -29.37 -5.03 30.56
C SER A 498 -28.41 -5.97 31.27
N THR A 499 -28.64 -6.20 32.52
CA THR A 499 -27.80 -7.06 33.36
C THR A 499 -28.66 -8.13 34.02
N ASP A 500 -28.03 -9.27 34.28
CA ASP A 500 -28.60 -10.34 35.08
C ASP A 500 -27.59 -10.74 36.12
N SER A 501 -27.98 -10.58 37.41
CA SER A 501 -27.16 -10.88 38.60
C SER A 501 -25.77 -10.22 38.61
N LEU A 502 -25.66 -8.99 38.08
CA LEU A 502 -24.39 -8.27 38.08
C LEU A 502 -24.01 -7.81 39.47
N GLN A 503 -22.84 -8.22 39.95
CA GLN A 503 -22.32 -7.88 41.30
C GLN A 503 -21.84 -6.43 41.36
N LEU A 504 -22.79 -5.48 41.35
CA LEU A 504 -22.54 -4.05 41.25
C LEU A 504 -21.71 -3.53 42.44
N GLY A 505 -21.98 -4.04 43.63
CA GLY A 505 -21.25 -3.64 44.83
C GLY A 505 -19.76 -3.95 44.76
N GLU A 506 -19.39 -5.10 44.23
CA GLU A 506 -17.98 -5.46 44.02
C GLU A 506 -17.33 -4.60 42.92
N LEU A 507 -18.04 -4.37 41.81
CA LEU A 507 -17.53 -3.56 40.69
C LEU A 507 -17.25 -2.11 41.07
N PHE A 508 -18.08 -1.54 41.95
CA PHE A 508 -17.94 -0.14 42.35
C PHE A 508 -17.44 0.04 43.80
N GLN A 509 -17.00 -1.04 44.45
CA GLN A 509 -16.53 -1.05 45.84
C GLN A 509 -17.56 -0.49 46.83
N LEU A 510 -18.84 -0.75 46.57
CA LEU A 510 -19.95 -0.30 47.38
C LEU A 510 -20.41 -1.43 48.31
N LYS A 511 -19.83 -1.53 49.50
CA LYS A 511 -20.07 -2.63 50.47
C LYS A 511 -21.54 -2.90 50.82
N GLN A 512 -22.41 -1.94 50.57
CA GLN A 512 -23.83 -2.04 50.91
C GLN A 512 -24.71 -2.52 49.75
N ILE A 513 -24.19 -2.46 48.50
CA ILE A 513 -24.92 -2.86 47.29
C ILE A 513 -24.48 -4.29 46.94
N GLY A 514 -25.44 -5.14 46.62
CA GLY A 514 -25.22 -6.49 46.16
C GLY A 514 -25.31 -6.61 44.63
N ASP A 515 -25.96 -7.68 44.20
CA ASP A 515 -26.27 -7.94 42.80
C ASP A 515 -27.43 -7.05 42.29
N ILE A 516 -27.42 -6.81 40.99
CA ILE A 516 -28.46 -6.04 40.31
C ILE A 516 -28.92 -6.74 39.02
N ASP A 517 -30.25 -6.81 38.86
CA ASP A 517 -30.92 -7.14 37.59
C ASP A 517 -31.61 -5.90 37.10
N CYS A 518 -31.16 -5.33 35.97
CA CYS A 518 -31.76 -4.12 35.46
C CYS A 518 -31.75 -4.03 33.94
N LYS A 519 -32.63 -3.18 33.42
CA LYS A 519 -32.57 -2.62 32.06
C LYS A 519 -32.45 -1.13 32.21
N ALA A 520 -31.45 -0.54 31.56
CA ALA A 520 -31.25 0.89 31.62
C ALA A 520 -31.00 1.44 30.20
N SER A 521 -31.53 2.64 29.93
CA SER A 521 -31.21 3.45 28.77
C SER A 521 -30.55 4.75 29.21
N PHE A 522 -29.64 5.25 28.39
CA PHE A 522 -28.97 6.51 28.71
C PHE A 522 -28.64 7.32 27.45
N LYS A 523 -28.56 8.64 27.63
CA LYS A 523 -28.06 9.58 26.66
C LYS A 523 -27.14 10.58 27.35
N ILE A 524 -25.87 10.56 26.98
CA ILE A 524 -24.80 11.36 27.60
C ILE A 524 -24.19 12.29 26.56
N ASP A 525 -24.05 13.58 26.91
CA ASP A 525 -23.35 14.58 26.09
C ASP A 525 -21.82 14.37 26.22
N ILE A 526 -21.16 14.15 25.08
CA ILE A 526 -19.70 13.97 24.98
C ILE A 526 -18.99 15.15 24.31
N SER A 527 -19.63 16.30 24.17
CA SER A 527 -19.06 17.52 23.61
C SER A 527 -17.98 18.10 24.54
N LYS A 528 -16.74 17.68 24.33
CA LYS A 528 -15.59 17.99 25.21
C LYS A 528 -15.43 19.49 25.59
N PRO A 529 -15.43 20.46 24.65
CA PRO A 529 -15.22 21.86 25.02
C PRO A 529 -16.37 22.43 25.84
N ARG A 530 -17.62 22.14 25.44
CA ARG A 530 -18.83 22.66 26.08
C ARG A 530 -19.02 22.04 27.46
N THR A 531 -18.83 20.73 27.56
CA THR A 531 -18.91 20.01 28.85
C THR A 531 -17.79 20.46 29.80
N ALA A 532 -16.58 20.70 29.31
CA ALA A 532 -15.47 21.19 30.11
C ALA A 532 -15.70 22.63 30.61
N LEU A 533 -16.29 23.51 29.79
CA LEU A 533 -16.65 24.87 30.18
C LEU A 533 -17.77 24.86 31.25
N MET A 534 -18.87 24.14 31.01
CA MET A 534 -19.96 23.99 32.00
C MET A 534 -19.47 23.35 33.31
N ARG A 535 -18.62 22.36 33.25
CA ARG A 535 -18.01 21.77 34.44
C ARG A 535 -17.07 22.72 35.15
N ARG A 536 -16.31 23.55 34.43
CA ARG A 536 -15.44 24.59 35.02
C ARG A 536 -16.24 25.67 35.73
N GLU A 537 -17.28 26.18 35.08
CA GLU A 537 -18.13 27.27 35.62
C GLU A 537 -18.86 26.79 36.90
N LYS A 538 -19.32 25.54 36.94
CA LYS A 538 -20.04 24.96 38.07
C LYS A 538 -19.21 24.07 38.96
N GLY A 539 -17.94 23.78 38.61
CA GLY A 539 -17.07 22.82 39.29
C GLY A 539 -17.61 21.38 39.32
N GLY A 540 -18.50 21.02 38.36
CA GLY A 540 -19.22 19.77 38.35
C GLY A 540 -18.36 18.57 37.92
N LYS A 541 -18.58 17.42 38.58
CA LYS A 541 -17.89 16.14 38.37
C LYS A 541 -18.78 15.05 37.77
N LEU A 542 -20.04 15.36 37.47
CA LEU A 542 -21.00 14.40 36.92
C LEU A 542 -21.02 14.43 35.38
N PRO A 543 -21.39 13.32 34.71
CA PRO A 543 -21.74 13.33 33.28
C PRO A 543 -22.95 14.24 33.06
N ILE A 544 -23.06 14.89 31.91
CA ILE A 544 -24.26 15.61 31.49
C ILE A 544 -25.11 14.64 30.68
N GLY A 545 -26.39 14.47 31.06
CA GLY A 545 -27.25 13.55 30.34
C GLY A 545 -28.41 13.04 31.15
N HIS A 546 -29.04 12.01 30.60
CA HIS A 546 -30.24 11.40 31.13
C HIS A 546 -30.07 9.87 31.21
N VAL A 547 -30.59 9.26 32.28
CA VAL A 547 -30.57 7.81 32.50
C VAL A 547 -31.97 7.40 33.00
N GLU A 548 -32.55 6.40 32.34
CA GLU A 548 -33.74 5.70 32.76
C GLU A 548 -33.37 4.24 33.09
N ALA A 549 -33.85 3.72 34.22
CA ALA A 549 -33.56 2.33 34.61
C ALA A 549 -34.82 1.65 35.17
N ASP A 550 -35.07 0.44 34.69
CA ASP A 550 -36.04 -0.49 35.25
C ASP A 550 -35.26 -1.61 35.93
N ILE A 551 -35.28 -1.61 37.26
CA ILE A 551 -34.52 -2.50 38.12
C ILE A 551 -35.46 -3.57 38.68
N ARG A 552 -35.35 -4.78 38.13
CA ARG A 552 -36.16 -5.92 38.61
C ARG A 552 -35.79 -6.31 40.02
N LYS A 553 -34.51 -6.29 40.33
CA LYS A 553 -33.97 -6.68 41.63
C LYS A 553 -32.67 -5.93 41.90
N VAL A 554 -32.48 -5.49 43.15
CA VAL A 554 -31.20 -5.00 43.64
C VAL A 554 -31.00 -5.42 45.08
N GLY A 555 -29.82 -5.97 45.40
CA GLY A 555 -29.40 -6.25 46.76
C GLY A 555 -28.93 -4.97 47.48
N TYR A 556 -29.46 -4.68 48.66
CA TYR A 556 -28.96 -3.63 49.55
C TYR A 556 -28.76 -4.19 50.95
N ARG A 557 -27.52 -4.32 51.40
CA ARG A 557 -27.15 -5.04 52.63
C ARG A 557 -27.71 -6.48 52.62
N MET A 558 -28.65 -6.80 53.52
CA MET A 558 -29.30 -8.11 53.62
C MET A 558 -30.70 -8.14 52.99
N ILE A 559 -31.14 -7.07 52.34
CA ILE A 559 -32.49 -6.91 51.76
C ILE A 559 -32.40 -6.92 50.25
N HIS A 560 -33.31 -7.62 49.59
CA HIS A 560 -33.54 -7.51 48.16
C HIS A 560 -34.75 -6.61 47.90
N MET A 561 -34.52 -5.53 47.16
CA MET A 561 -35.59 -4.64 46.70
C MET A 561 -35.93 -5.00 45.24
N HIS A 562 -37.22 -4.91 44.90
CA HIS A 562 -37.74 -5.31 43.62
C HIS A 562 -38.60 -4.21 42.98
N ASN A 563 -38.75 -4.26 41.65
CA ASN A 563 -39.66 -3.41 40.89
C ASN A 563 -39.40 -1.91 41.08
N ILE A 564 -38.15 -1.51 40.88
CA ILE A 564 -37.71 -0.11 41.01
C ILE A 564 -37.60 0.52 39.65
N VAL A 565 -38.19 1.70 39.47
CA VAL A 565 -38.00 2.54 38.32
C VAL A 565 -37.22 3.79 38.73
N ALA A 566 -36.13 4.07 38.05
CA ALA A 566 -35.31 5.26 38.30
C ALA A 566 -35.23 6.13 37.05
N ASN A 567 -35.37 7.44 37.23
CA ASN A 567 -35.22 8.44 36.21
C ASN A 567 -34.29 9.53 36.73
N ILE A 568 -33.15 9.74 36.04
CA ILE A 568 -32.09 10.61 36.52
C ILE A 568 -31.64 11.52 35.42
N GLN A 569 -31.62 12.82 35.69
CA GLN A 569 -31.08 13.84 34.78
C GLN A 569 -29.94 14.60 35.45
N SER A 570 -28.87 14.85 34.72
CA SER A 570 -27.71 15.58 35.22
C SER A 570 -27.28 16.71 34.28
N ASP A 571 -26.98 17.86 34.89
CA ASP A 571 -26.39 19.02 34.20
C ASP A 571 -24.85 19.11 34.31
N GLY A 572 -24.24 18.11 34.95
CA GLY A 572 -22.79 18.03 35.21
C GLY A 572 -22.37 18.42 36.63
N ALA A 573 -23.13 19.22 37.33
CA ALA A 573 -22.92 19.62 38.73
C ALA A 573 -23.96 18.98 39.66
N ILE A 574 -25.20 18.96 39.19
CA ILE A 574 -26.35 18.44 39.93
C ILE A 574 -26.97 17.29 39.14
N ALA A 575 -27.29 16.20 39.79
CA ALA A 575 -28.12 15.13 39.27
C ALA A 575 -29.42 15.08 40.07
N ASP A 576 -30.51 15.39 39.41
CA ASP A 576 -31.85 15.29 39.94
C ASP A 576 -32.53 14.03 39.44
N GLY A 577 -33.32 13.38 40.30
CA GLY A 577 -34.02 12.19 39.88
C GLY A 577 -35.10 11.74 40.81
N ASP A 578 -35.90 10.81 40.34
CA ASP A 578 -36.89 10.10 41.10
C ASP A 578 -36.65 8.58 41.03
N VAL A 579 -36.82 7.92 42.14
CA VAL A 579 -36.77 6.47 42.28
C VAL A 579 -38.12 6.02 42.84
N THR A 580 -38.82 5.20 42.07
CA THR A 580 -40.12 4.67 42.45
C THR A 580 -40.00 3.19 42.76
N LEU A 581 -40.25 2.79 44.00
CA LEU A 581 -40.44 1.39 44.39
C LEU A 581 -41.92 1.06 44.22
N LYS A 582 -42.22 0.12 43.31
CA LYS A 582 -43.58 -0.29 43.00
C LYS A 582 -43.97 -1.46 43.94
N GLY A 583 -44.79 -1.20 44.95
CA GLY A 583 -45.38 -2.23 45.82
C GLY A 583 -46.77 -2.65 45.34
N SER A 584 -47.33 -3.70 45.97
CA SER A 584 -48.69 -4.19 45.65
C SER A 584 -49.78 -3.17 46.03
N LEU A 585 -49.65 -2.55 47.20
CA LEU A 585 -50.63 -1.60 47.75
C LEU A 585 -50.17 -0.16 47.71
N THR A 586 -48.88 0.11 47.69
CA THR A 586 -48.32 1.46 47.74
C THR A 586 -47.09 1.55 46.87
N ASN A 587 -46.87 2.76 46.34
CA ASN A 587 -45.59 3.10 45.69
C ASN A 587 -44.83 4.11 46.57
N LEU A 588 -43.58 3.80 46.83
CA LEU A 588 -42.67 4.75 47.47
C LEU A 588 -41.91 5.51 46.41
N VAL A 589 -42.13 6.79 46.28
CA VAL A 589 -41.40 7.68 45.38
C VAL A 589 -40.35 8.44 46.20
N VAL A 590 -39.09 8.31 45.81
CA VAL A 590 -37.97 9.02 46.44
C VAL A 590 -37.42 10.01 45.45
N GLN A 591 -37.67 11.28 45.64
CA GLN A 591 -37.01 12.33 44.88
C GLN A 591 -35.67 12.66 45.52
N PHE A 592 -34.65 12.78 44.70
CA PHE A 592 -33.30 13.12 45.18
C PHE A 592 -32.68 14.21 44.30
N SER A 593 -31.79 14.97 44.91
CA SER A 593 -30.91 15.92 44.24
C SER A 593 -29.50 15.71 44.78
N PHE A 594 -28.61 15.29 43.91
CA PHE A 594 -27.20 15.03 44.23
C PHE A 594 -26.31 16.08 43.62
N THR A 595 -25.66 16.90 44.41
CA THR A 595 -24.67 17.88 44.01
C THR A 595 -23.28 17.28 44.17
N ASN A 596 -22.48 17.28 43.07
CA ASN A 596 -21.11 16.80 43.08
C ASN A 596 -20.23 17.79 42.31
N THR A 597 -19.64 18.74 43.03
CA THR A 597 -18.72 19.74 42.55
C THR A 597 -17.36 19.62 43.23
N GLU A 598 -16.39 20.46 42.88
CA GLU A 598 -15.10 20.52 43.59
C GLU A 598 -15.25 20.99 45.02
N GLU A 599 -16.21 21.84 45.28
CA GLU A 599 -16.43 22.48 46.59
C GLU A 599 -17.51 21.80 47.42
N MET A 600 -18.43 21.04 46.80
CA MET A 600 -19.59 20.52 47.49
C MET A 600 -19.99 19.11 47.06
N HIS A 601 -20.15 18.25 48.05
CA HIS A 601 -20.77 16.93 47.92
C HIS A 601 -22.00 16.88 48.82
N LYS A 602 -23.21 17.06 48.26
CA LYS A 602 -24.45 17.11 49.03
C LYS A 602 -25.55 16.30 48.36
N MET A 603 -26.26 15.53 49.16
CA MET A 603 -27.45 14.78 48.75
C MET A 603 -28.68 15.27 49.51
N LYS A 604 -29.72 15.61 48.80
CA LYS A 604 -31.05 15.92 49.38
C LYS A 604 -32.01 14.80 48.96
N ILE A 605 -32.78 14.27 49.88
CA ILE A 605 -33.73 13.19 49.63
C ILE A 605 -35.09 13.62 50.17
N LYS A 606 -36.15 13.41 49.38
CA LYS A 606 -37.54 13.68 49.73
C LYS A 606 -38.39 12.44 49.43
N PRO A 607 -38.70 11.59 50.42
CA PRO A 607 -39.57 10.44 50.21
C PRO A 607 -41.05 10.88 50.18
N LYS A 608 -41.84 10.21 49.32
CA LYS A 608 -43.29 10.38 49.20
C LYS A 608 -43.94 9.00 49.04
N LEU A 609 -44.93 8.72 49.85
CA LEU A 609 -45.74 7.49 49.76
C LEU A 609 -47.01 7.79 48.96
N ASN A 610 -47.25 7.00 47.91
CA ASN A 610 -48.48 7.09 47.12
C ASN A 610 -49.22 5.77 47.25
N PHE A 611 -50.42 5.82 47.84
CA PHE A 611 -51.30 4.67 47.92
C PHE A 611 -52.02 4.46 46.57
N LYS A 612 -52.15 3.19 46.18
CA LYS A 612 -52.97 2.83 45.03
C LYS A 612 -54.41 2.80 45.53
N HIS A 613 -55.28 3.64 44.97
CA HIS A 613 -56.72 3.49 45.13
C HIS A 613 -57.17 2.46 44.09
N ASP A 614 -57.92 1.44 44.57
CA ASP A 614 -58.66 0.52 43.70
C ASP A 614 -59.74 1.24 42.92
#